data_b757c477f38a52e0e9177810e2e665d1
#
_entry.id   b757c477f38a52e0e9177810e2e665d1
#
_cell.length_a   1.000
_cell.length_b   1.000
_cell.length_c   1.000
_cell.angle_alpha   90.00
_cell.angle_beta   90.00
_cell.angle_gamma   90.00
#
_symmetry.space_group_name_H-M   'P 1'
#
loop_
_entity.id
_entity.type
_entity.pdbx_description
1 polymer ?
#
loop_
_entity_poly.entity_id
_entity_poly.type
_entity_poly.pdbx_seq_one_letter_code
_entity_poly.pdbx_strand_id
1 'polypeptide(L)'
;SSVLDGTRFNFTTRVTSDAPSIMPKYQNRYGQGFGGEFKYVDGAGSGVNDGADESWGPMLDGRLIDQFFGKAQPWVAHPNNVKDYFQSGTTVSNNLNMVTSGKGMGSRLSITKEDVKGIVPNSSLAKLAGSLSASAVVNSKLTLSGSMQYTQNKGLNRPENGYTEGNPFMTFTWFGRQVDVASLKNKYYNAGSPYGFADGSLYNWNDNYHRNPYWQQYENPAPDSREHIIGQLTANYVFNSWLSGIVRTGSDSYRQTQEEHFSAGNIDRANASFNGGFTASNARAQETNFEGILTARKSVGKFDFTVNGGGNIRRNDRFANGYSTSGILVAGIYNLSNAGIAPTFTNSETRTAVNSMYGSAVATYDRFWTVELTGRNDWSSTLPKENASY
;
A
#
# COMPACT_ATOMS: atom_id res chain seq x y z
N SER A 1 18.07 22.89 -30.69
CA SER A 1 16.76 23.46 -30.35
C SER A 1 16.97 24.61 -29.37
N SER A 2 16.62 25.81 -29.76
CA SER A 2 16.62 26.99 -28.88
C SER A 2 15.68 26.75 -27.73
N VAL A 3 16.25 26.58 -26.53
CA VAL A 3 15.46 26.58 -25.30
C VAL A 3 14.90 28.00 -25.14
N LEU A 4 13.59 28.16 -25.25
CA LEU A 4 12.94 29.45 -25.02
C LEU A 4 13.14 29.83 -23.55
N ASP A 5 13.84 30.93 -23.30
CA ASP A 5 13.97 31.51 -21.95
C ASP A 5 12.57 31.89 -21.46
N GLY A 6 12.23 31.52 -20.24
CA GLY A 6 10.97 31.89 -19.61
C GLY A 6 10.40 30.84 -18.67
N THR A 7 9.22 31.16 -18.15
CA THR A 7 8.47 30.29 -17.25
C THR A 7 7.16 29.87 -17.91
N ARG A 8 6.89 28.58 -17.89
CA ARG A 8 5.62 28.00 -18.39
C ARG A 8 4.89 27.29 -17.26
N PHE A 9 3.59 27.52 -17.19
CA PHE A 9 2.69 26.81 -16.30
C PHE A 9 1.75 25.91 -17.09
N ASN A 10 1.45 24.75 -16.53
CA ASN A 10 0.43 23.84 -17.03
C ASN A 10 -0.39 23.32 -15.86
N PHE A 11 -1.71 23.45 -15.96
CA PHE A 11 -2.65 22.89 -14.99
C PHE A 11 -3.50 21.84 -15.70
N THR A 12 -3.64 20.67 -15.07
CA THR A 12 -4.42 19.55 -15.61
C THR A 12 -5.34 19.02 -14.52
N THR A 13 -6.62 18.88 -14.86
CA THR A 13 -7.58 18.14 -14.04
C THR A 13 -8.01 16.89 -14.79
N ARG A 14 -8.06 15.78 -14.08
CA ARG A 14 -8.57 14.50 -14.60
C ARG A 14 -9.60 13.96 -13.62
N VAL A 15 -10.74 13.53 -14.16
CA VAL A 15 -11.76 12.79 -13.41
C VAL A 15 -11.92 11.43 -14.07
N THR A 16 -11.84 10.37 -13.28
CA THR A 16 -12.01 8.99 -13.74
C THR A 16 -13.11 8.35 -12.90
N SER A 17 -13.95 7.55 -13.54
CA SER A 17 -14.94 6.70 -12.87
C SER A 17 -14.65 5.25 -13.17
N ASP A 18 -14.62 4.43 -12.12
CA ASP A 18 -14.32 3.01 -12.19
C ASP A 18 -15.52 2.21 -11.72
N ALA A 19 -15.83 1.10 -12.40
CA ALA A 19 -16.87 0.17 -11.99
C ALA A 19 -16.41 -1.27 -12.23
N PRO A 20 -16.78 -2.23 -11.35
CA PRO A 20 -16.48 -3.62 -11.58
C PRO A 20 -17.21 -4.12 -12.84
N SER A 21 -16.47 -4.60 -13.82
CA SER A 21 -17.01 -5.02 -15.12
C SER A 21 -17.12 -6.54 -15.25
N ILE A 22 -16.17 -7.28 -14.68
CA ILE A 22 -16.09 -8.75 -14.78
C ILE A 22 -16.20 -9.33 -13.37
N MET A 23 -17.17 -10.23 -13.21
CA MET A 23 -17.39 -11.00 -11.99
C MET A 23 -17.22 -12.49 -12.28
N PRO A 24 -16.84 -13.30 -11.28
CA PRO A 24 -16.86 -14.74 -11.40
C PRO A 24 -18.26 -15.22 -11.81
N LYS A 25 -18.32 -16.30 -12.57
CA LYS A 25 -19.58 -16.95 -12.93
C LYS A 25 -19.99 -17.88 -11.80
N TYR A 26 -21.02 -17.47 -11.08
CA TYR A 26 -21.58 -18.27 -9.99
C TYR A 26 -22.74 -19.14 -10.49
N GLN A 27 -22.94 -20.29 -9.84
CA GLN A 27 -24.15 -21.08 -9.98
C GLN A 27 -25.31 -20.37 -9.25
N ASN A 28 -26.55 -20.52 -9.71
CA ASN A 28 -27.74 -19.92 -9.11
C ASN A 28 -28.86 -20.97 -8.89
N ARG A 29 -28.49 -22.23 -8.69
CA ARG A 29 -29.43 -23.34 -8.51
C ARG A 29 -29.55 -23.82 -7.07
N TYR A 30 -28.48 -23.74 -6.30
CA TYR A 30 -28.40 -24.24 -4.93
C TYR A 30 -27.98 -23.10 -4.02
N GLY A 31 -28.52 -23.08 -2.82
CA GLY A 31 -28.20 -22.11 -1.79
C GLY A 31 -27.23 -22.66 -0.76
N GLN A 32 -27.14 -21.95 0.35
CA GLN A 32 -26.30 -22.31 1.50
C GLN A 32 -26.72 -23.66 2.09
N GLY A 33 -25.76 -24.45 2.49
CA GLY A 33 -25.93 -25.76 3.06
C GLY A 33 -24.90 -26.75 2.58
N PHE A 34 -25.01 -28.01 2.98
CA PHE A 34 -24.06 -29.06 2.65
C PHE A 34 -24.82 -30.37 2.36
N GLY A 35 -24.37 -31.11 1.31
CA GLY A 35 -24.95 -32.41 0.95
C GLY A 35 -26.39 -32.36 0.47
N GLY A 36 -26.86 -31.22 -0.04
CA GLY A 36 -28.25 -31.02 -0.50
C GLY A 36 -29.21 -30.62 0.61
N GLU A 37 -28.73 -30.39 1.83
CA GLU A 37 -29.54 -30.10 3.03
C GLU A 37 -29.09 -28.79 3.69
N PHE A 38 -30.02 -28.20 4.47
CA PHE A 38 -29.66 -27.14 5.42
C PHE A 38 -28.82 -27.74 6.55
N LYS A 39 -27.82 -26.98 7.03
CA LYS A 39 -27.01 -27.36 8.18
C LYS A 39 -27.12 -26.28 9.25
N TYR A 40 -27.63 -26.68 10.39
CA TYR A 40 -27.82 -25.81 11.55
C TYR A 40 -26.81 -26.18 12.62
N VAL A 41 -26.10 -25.17 13.15
CA VAL A 41 -25.08 -25.35 14.21
C VAL A 41 -25.66 -25.10 15.59
N ASP A 42 -26.55 -24.12 15.73
CA ASP A 42 -27.20 -23.78 16.99
C ASP A 42 -28.36 -24.71 17.36
N GLY A 43 -28.80 -25.56 16.42
CA GLY A 43 -29.92 -26.45 16.57
C GLY A 43 -31.30 -25.75 16.48
N ALA A 44 -31.34 -24.47 16.20
CA ALA A 44 -32.58 -23.71 16.12
C ALA A 44 -33.42 -24.08 14.91
N GLY A 45 -32.81 -24.51 13.82
CA GLY A 45 -33.44 -25.19 12.69
C GLY A 45 -34.50 -24.41 11.92
N SER A 46 -34.62 -23.09 12.14
CA SER A 46 -35.67 -22.27 11.55
C SER A 46 -35.23 -21.37 10.40
N GLY A 47 -33.97 -21.32 10.13
CA GLY A 47 -33.36 -20.47 9.08
C GLY A 47 -32.20 -21.12 8.38
N VAL A 48 -31.49 -20.39 7.55
CA VAL A 48 -30.35 -20.87 6.74
C VAL A 48 -29.02 -20.22 7.05
N ASN A 49 -29.00 -19.35 8.02
CA ASN A 49 -27.80 -18.63 8.45
C ASN A 49 -26.92 -19.40 9.44
N ASP A 50 -27.31 -20.64 9.72
CA ASP A 50 -26.71 -21.45 10.74
C ASP A 50 -25.66 -22.39 10.14
N GLY A 51 -24.43 -22.26 10.53
CA GLY A 51 -23.35 -23.22 10.49
C GLY A 51 -22.70 -23.54 9.17
N ALA A 52 -23.41 -23.59 8.08
CA ALA A 52 -22.82 -23.87 6.77
C ALA A 52 -22.58 -22.58 5.97
N ASP A 53 -21.41 -22.42 5.44
CA ASP A 53 -21.05 -21.36 4.52
C ASP A 53 -20.90 -21.87 3.07
N GLU A 54 -20.93 -23.19 2.87
CA GLU A 54 -20.91 -23.81 1.55
C GLU A 54 -22.22 -23.61 0.81
N SER A 55 -22.17 -23.44 -0.51
CA SER A 55 -23.31 -23.32 -1.41
C SER A 55 -23.71 -24.68 -2.02
N TRP A 56 -23.80 -25.72 -1.19
CA TRP A 56 -24.19 -27.10 -1.53
C TRP A 56 -25.44 -27.56 -0.80
N GLY A 57 -26.31 -26.62 -0.43
CA GLY A 57 -27.58 -26.87 0.24
C GLY A 57 -28.72 -27.19 -0.71
N PRO A 58 -29.99 -27.05 -0.26
CA PRO A 58 -31.17 -27.31 -1.06
C PRO A 58 -31.27 -26.43 -2.30
N MET A 59 -31.97 -26.95 -3.30
CA MET A 59 -32.28 -26.22 -4.53
C MET A 59 -33.11 -24.96 -4.21
N LEU A 60 -32.79 -23.87 -4.88
CA LEU A 60 -33.49 -22.59 -4.82
C LEU A 60 -34.80 -22.69 -5.63
N ASP A 61 -35.84 -23.20 -4.99
CA ASP A 61 -37.11 -23.56 -5.60
C ASP A 61 -38.29 -22.63 -5.26
N GLY A 62 -37.98 -21.53 -4.54
CA GLY A 62 -39.00 -20.53 -4.19
C GLY A 62 -39.82 -20.85 -2.93
N ARG A 63 -39.54 -21.97 -2.24
CA ARG A 63 -40.22 -22.26 -0.98
C ARG A 63 -40.00 -21.14 0.05
N LEU A 64 -40.98 -20.94 0.93
CA LEU A 64 -40.85 -19.93 1.97
C LEU A 64 -40.11 -20.53 3.18
N ILE A 65 -39.05 -19.88 3.60
CA ILE A 65 -38.27 -20.23 4.80
C ILE A 65 -37.86 -18.97 5.54
N ASP A 66 -37.52 -19.12 6.81
CA ASP A 66 -36.93 -18.03 7.56
C ASP A 66 -35.48 -17.82 7.10
N GLN A 67 -35.12 -16.57 6.89
CA GLN A 67 -33.80 -16.15 6.50
C GLN A 67 -33.34 -15.00 7.40
N PHE A 68 -32.05 -14.68 7.42
CA PHE A 68 -31.50 -13.63 8.30
C PHE A 68 -32.17 -12.26 8.09
N PHE A 69 -32.74 -11.98 6.94
CA PHE A 69 -33.41 -10.72 6.61
C PHE A 69 -34.94 -10.74 6.82
N GLY A 70 -35.54 -11.87 7.19
CA GLY A 70 -36.96 -11.93 7.49
C GLY A 70 -37.52 -13.34 7.57
N LYS A 71 -38.72 -13.44 8.19
CA LYS A 71 -39.49 -14.69 8.24
C LYS A 71 -40.20 -14.96 6.91
N ALA A 72 -40.37 -16.24 6.61
CA ALA A 72 -41.11 -16.72 5.43
C ALA A 72 -40.68 -16.02 4.11
N GLN A 73 -39.39 -15.88 3.90
CA GLN A 73 -38.84 -15.29 2.70
C GLN A 73 -38.67 -16.34 1.60
N PRO A 74 -38.85 -16.00 0.31
CA PRO A 74 -38.64 -16.92 -0.78
C PRO A 74 -37.18 -17.42 -0.84
N TRP A 75 -37.01 -18.74 -0.97
CA TRP A 75 -35.71 -19.38 -1.16
C TRP A 75 -35.29 -19.29 -2.62
N VAL A 76 -34.78 -18.14 -3.02
CA VAL A 76 -34.41 -17.80 -4.40
C VAL A 76 -32.99 -17.27 -4.51
N ALA A 77 -32.45 -17.33 -5.71
CA ALA A 77 -31.13 -16.73 -5.98
C ALA A 77 -31.21 -15.21 -6.10
N HIS A 78 -30.16 -14.52 -5.61
CA HIS A 78 -29.82 -13.14 -5.93
C HIS A 78 -28.58 -13.12 -6.84
N PRO A 79 -28.75 -13.25 -8.18
CA PRO A 79 -27.65 -13.49 -9.11
C PRO A 79 -26.53 -12.44 -9.08
N ASN A 80 -26.88 -11.21 -8.73
CA ASN A 80 -25.96 -10.08 -8.68
C ASN A 80 -25.44 -9.76 -7.27
N ASN A 81 -25.73 -10.58 -6.26
CA ASN A 81 -25.45 -10.24 -4.87
C ASN A 81 -23.98 -9.83 -4.61
N VAL A 82 -23.00 -10.47 -5.26
CA VAL A 82 -21.59 -10.07 -5.14
C VAL A 82 -21.34 -8.73 -5.84
N LYS A 83 -21.90 -8.54 -7.04
CA LYS A 83 -21.73 -7.29 -7.79
C LYS A 83 -22.37 -6.10 -7.10
N ASP A 84 -23.52 -6.29 -6.48
CA ASP A 84 -24.33 -5.23 -5.86
C ASP A 84 -23.70 -4.70 -4.56
N TYR A 85 -22.72 -5.41 -4.00
CA TYR A 85 -21.89 -4.92 -2.91
C TYR A 85 -21.00 -3.75 -3.33
N PHE A 86 -20.43 -3.82 -4.52
CA PHE A 86 -19.49 -2.83 -5.00
C PHE A 86 -20.19 -1.55 -5.46
N GLN A 87 -19.47 -0.44 -5.39
CA GLN A 87 -19.93 0.87 -5.85
C GLN A 87 -19.07 1.36 -7.03
N SER A 88 -19.50 2.43 -7.68
CA SER A 88 -18.64 3.15 -8.60
C SER A 88 -17.56 3.91 -7.84
N GLY A 89 -16.31 3.66 -8.19
CA GLY A 89 -15.17 4.43 -7.74
C GLY A 89 -15.07 5.75 -8.50
N THR A 90 -14.41 6.73 -7.90
CA THR A 90 -14.13 8.02 -8.54
C THR A 90 -12.74 8.48 -8.15
N THR A 91 -11.95 8.90 -9.13
CA THR A 91 -10.65 9.52 -8.91
C THR A 91 -10.67 10.93 -9.48
N VAL A 92 -10.33 11.91 -8.65
CA VAL A 92 -10.11 13.30 -9.06
C VAL A 92 -8.65 13.62 -8.86
N SER A 93 -7.95 13.96 -9.95
CA SER A 93 -6.52 14.28 -9.93
C SER A 93 -6.31 15.69 -10.52
N ASN A 94 -5.64 16.54 -9.74
CA ASN A 94 -5.27 17.90 -10.14
C ASN A 94 -3.75 18.02 -10.14
N ASN A 95 -3.17 18.44 -11.23
CA ASN A 95 -1.72 18.63 -11.37
C ASN A 95 -1.40 20.05 -11.80
N LEU A 96 -0.51 20.70 -11.08
CA LEU A 96 0.14 21.95 -11.47
C LEU A 96 1.60 21.65 -11.79
N ASN A 97 2.03 22.06 -12.97
CA ASN A 97 3.40 21.89 -13.43
C ASN A 97 3.96 23.25 -13.87
N MET A 98 5.12 23.62 -13.35
CA MET A 98 5.87 24.82 -13.72
C MET A 98 7.24 24.40 -14.24
N VAL A 99 7.61 24.91 -15.40
CA VAL A 99 8.94 24.74 -15.98
C VAL A 99 9.53 26.12 -16.22
N THR A 100 10.73 26.33 -15.72
CA THR A 100 11.49 27.56 -15.95
C THR A 100 12.81 27.21 -16.61
N SER A 101 13.18 27.94 -17.63
CA SER A 101 14.47 27.84 -18.30
C SER A 101 15.04 29.23 -18.58
N GLY A 102 16.36 29.34 -18.50
CA GLY A 102 17.10 30.56 -18.76
C GLY A 102 18.56 30.24 -19.02
N LYS A 103 19.40 31.25 -19.25
CA LYS A 103 20.82 31.06 -19.54
C LYS A 103 21.53 30.30 -18.43
N GLY A 104 21.86 29.02 -18.70
CA GLY A 104 22.59 28.16 -17.79
C GLY A 104 21.77 27.63 -16.60
N MET A 105 20.47 27.87 -16.54
CA MET A 105 19.59 27.38 -15.47
C MET A 105 18.32 26.73 -16.02
N GLY A 106 17.88 25.67 -15.38
CA GLY A 106 16.58 25.05 -15.65
C GLY A 106 15.97 24.49 -14.38
N SER A 107 14.65 24.63 -14.22
CA SER A 107 13.93 24.02 -13.10
C SER A 107 12.55 23.54 -13.53
N ARG A 108 12.07 22.51 -12.83
CA ARG A 108 10.72 22.00 -12.96
C ARG A 108 10.16 21.74 -11.57
N LEU A 109 8.97 22.28 -11.33
CA LEU A 109 8.14 21.98 -10.15
C LEU A 109 6.85 21.32 -10.63
N SER A 110 6.46 20.23 -9.99
CA SER A 110 5.16 19.59 -10.22
C SER A 110 4.51 19.29 -8.88
N ILE A 111 3.21 19.61 -8.74
CA ILE A 111 2.41 19.29 -7.56
C ILE A 111 1.15 18.60 -8.06
N THR A 112 0.88 17.43 -7.51
CA THR A 112 -0.32 16.63 -7.81
C THR A 112 -1.09 16.35 -6.54
N LYS A 113 -2.37 16.67 -6.53
CA LYS A 113 -3.33 16.20 -5.53
C LYS A 113 -4.30 15.23 -6.18
N GLU A 114 -4.48 14.07 -5.57
CA GLU A 114 -5.37 13.02 -6.05
C GLU A 114 -6.24 12.53 -4.89
N ASP A 115 -7.55 12.53 -5.10
CA ASP A 115 -8.55 12.02 -4.17
C ASP A 115 -9.29 10.86 -4.85
N VAL A 116 -9.22 9.68 -4.24
CA VAL A 116 -9.80 8.43 -4.73
C VAL A 116 -10.89 7.96 -3.78
N LYS A 117 -12.07 7.73 -4.31
CA LYS A 117 -13.11 6.91 -3.70
C LYS A 117 -13.08 5.53 -4.36
N GLY A 118 -12.85 4.48 -3.58
CA GLY A 118 -12.70 3.13 -4.11
C GLY A 118 -14.02 2.48 -4.55
N ILE A 119 -13.92 1.38 -5.28
CA ILE A 119 -15.08 0.54 -5.65
C ILE A 119 -15.61 -0.29 -4.48
N VAL A 120 -14.79 -0.53 -3.45
CA VAL A 120 -15.23 -1.15 -2.20
C VAL A 120 -15.86 -0.05 -1.33
N PRO A 121 -17.04 -0.30 -0.73
CA PRO A 121 -17.67 0.66 0.17
C PRO A 121 -16.72 1.14 1.26
N ASN A 122 -16.81 2.43 1.62
CA ASN A 122 -15.99 3.06 2.67
C ASN A 122 -14.46 2.95 2.45
N SER A 123 -13.99 2.74 1.23
CA SER A 123 -12.56 2.75 0.93
C SER A 123 -12.16 4.03 0.21
N SER A 124 -11.04 4.61 0.61
CA SER A 124 -10.53 5.85 0.03
C SER A 124 -9.01 5.95 0.08
N LEU A 125 -8.47 6.81 -0.78
CA LEU A 125 -7.05 7.19 -0.77
C LEU A 125 -6.93 8.66 -1.15
N ALA A 126 -6.28 9.45 -0.29
CA ALA A 126 -5.85 10.80 -0.61
C ALA A 126 -4.34 10.80 -0.83
N LYS A 127 -3.88 11.38 -1.93
CA LYS A 127 -2.47 11.45 -2.29
C LYS A 127 -2.08 12.90 -2.61
N LEU A 128 -0.97 13.32 -2.02
CA LEU A 128 -0.28 14.56 -2.37
C LEU A 128 1.13 14.20 -2.85
N ALA A 129 1.49 14.59 -4.05
CA ALA A 129 2.82 14.38 -4.60
C ALA A 129 3.41 15.69 -5.09
N GLY A 130 4.66 15.96 -4.70
CA GLY A 130 5.44 17.09 -5.18
C GLY A 130 6.77 16.61 -5.76
N SER A 131 7.22 17.22 -6.85
CA SER A 131 8.56 17.01 -7.40
C SER A 131 9.19 18.33 -7.80
N LEU A 132 10.44 18.50 -7.43
CA LEU A 132 11.30 19.62 -7.82
C LEU A 132 12.55 19.06 -8.45
N SER A 133 12.94 19.59 -9.59
CA SER A 133 14.26 19.36 -10.17
C SER A 133 14.82 20.68 -10.68
N ALA A 134 16.11 20.88 -10.47
CA ALA A 134 16.81 22.06 -10.94
C ALA A 134 18.24 21.71 -11.36
N SER A 135 18.75 22.45 -12.33
CA SER A 135 20.16 22.43 -12.71
C SER A 135 20.64 23.84 -13.01
N ALA A 136 21.91 24.10 -12.67
CA ALA A 136 22.54 25.39 -12.91
C ALA A 136 24.00 25.22 -13.31
N VAL A 137 24.40 25.86 -14.39
CA VAL A 137 25.79 26.05 -14.76
C VAL A 137 26.32 27.27 -14.00
N VAL A 138 27.01 27.00 -12.88
CA VAL A 138 27.51 28.05 -12.00
C VAL A 138 28.63 28.85 -12.66
N ASN A 139 29.51 28.14 -13.37
CA ASN A 139 30.58 28.71 -14.23
C ASN A 139 31.02 27.67 -15.24
N SER A 140 32.06 27.99 -16.02
CA SER A 140 32.61 27.10 -17.08
C SER A 140 33.08 25.74 -16.58
N LYS A 141 33.29 25.57 -15.28
CA LYS A 141 33.81 24.35 -14.64
C LYS A 141 32.83 23.64 -13.75
N LEU A 142 31.83 24.31 -13.21
CA LEU A 142 30.92 23.76 -12.20
C LEU A 142 29.49 23.78 -12.69
N THR A 143 28.87 22.60 -12.70
CA THR A 143 27.43 22.42 -12.89
C THR A 143 26.85 21.73 -11.64
N LEU A 144 25.81 22.32 -11.08
CA LEU A 144 25.05 21.75 -9.98
C LEU A 144 23.69 21.28 -10.48
N SER A 145 23.23 20.14 -10.01
CA SER A 145 21.86 19.67 -10.24
C SER A 145 21.31 19.01 -8.98
N GLY A 146 20.01 19.10 -8.83
CA GLY A 146 19.31 18.47 -7.72
C GLY A 146 17.90 18.10 -8.09
N SER A 147 17.37 17.11 -7.38
CA SER A 147 15.97 16.72 -7.47
C SER A 147 15.45 16.33 -6.08
N MET A 148 14.18 16.59 -5.84
CA MET A 148 13.45 16.16 -4.66
C MET A 148 12.06 15.71 -5.08
N GLN A 149 11.61 14.60 -4.51
CA GLN A 149 10.25 14.11 -4.61
C GLN A 149 9.70 13.93 -3.21
N TYR A 150 8.47 14.37 -3.02
CA TYR A 150 7.68 14.15 -1.82
C TYR A 150 6.38 13.48 -2.19
N THR A 151 5.98 12.46 -1.45
CA THR A 151 4.68 11.81 -1.61
C THR A 151 4.08 11.55 -0.23
N GLN A 152 2.84 11.98 -0.03
CA GLN A 152 2.01 11.61 1.11
C GLN A 152 0.80 10.84 0.60
N ASN A 153 0.57 9.66 1.16
CA ASN A 153 -0.62 8.86 0.95
C ASN A 153 -1.35 8.72 2.28
N LYS A 154 -2.68 8.88 2.27
CA LYS A 154 -3.57 8.61 3.40
C LYS A 154 -4.67 7.70 2.92
N GLY A 155 -4.67 6.45 3.37
CA GLY A 155 -5.64 5.43 3.02
C GLY A 155 -6.64 5.20 4.14
N LEU A 156 -7.83 4.80 3.76
CA LEU A 156 -8.84 4.25 4.66
C LEU A 156 -9.40 2.99 4.01
N ASN A 157 -9.42 1.88 4.75
CA ASN A 157 -10.02 0.61 4.35
C ASN A 157 -9.59 0.18 2.94
N ARG A 158 -8.31 0.30 2.63
CA ARG A 158 -7.78 -0.25 1.40
C ARG A 158 -7.90 -1.78 1.45
N PRO A 159 -8.55 -2.42 0.46
CA PRO A 159 -8.78 -3.85 0.51
C PRO A 159 -7.49 -4.63 0.72
N GLU A 160 -7.52 -5.57 1.65
CA GLU A 160 -6.43 -6.50 1.88
C GLU A 160 -6.38 -7.58 0.80
N ASN A 161 -5.27 -8.29 0.76
CA ASN A 161 -5.06 -9.47 -0.08
C ASN A 161 -4.98 -10.73 0.79
N GLY A 162 -5.37 -11.87 0.22
CA GLY A 162 -5.28 -13.15 0.89
C GLY A 162 -6.55 -13.55 1.65
N TYR A 163 -6.41 -14.52 2.54
CA TYR A 163 -7.52 -15.09 3.33
C TYR A 163 -7.67 -14.34 4.64
N THR A 164 -8.21 -13.12 4.55
CA THR A 164 -8.46 -12.22 5.68
C THR A 164 -9.85 -11.61 5.59
N GLU A 165 -10.42 -11.22 6.72
CA GLU A 165 -11.74 -10.54 6.77
C GLU A 165 -11.71 -9.13 6.15
N GLY A 166 -10.56 -8.50 6.08
CA GLY A 166 -10.35 -7.23 5.36
C GLY A 166 -10.37 -7.36 3.83
N ASN A 167 -10.39 -8.62 3.33
CA ASN A 167 -10.54 -8.91 1.91
C ASN A 167 -12.00 -9.30 1.58
N PRO A 168 -12.82 -8.40 1.01
CA PRO A 168 -14.22 -8.71 0.71
C PRO A 168 -14.38 -9.86 -0.29
N PHE A 169 -13.39 -10.10 -1.15
CA PHE A 169 -13.44 -11.22 -2.09
C PHE A 169 -13.32 -12.58 -1.39
N MET A 170 -12.63 -12.65 -0.26
CA MET A 170 -12.60 -13.87 0.56
C MET A 170 -14.01 -14.21 1.05
N THR A 171 -14.71 -13.27 1.66
CA THR A 171 -16.09 -13.46 2.11
C THR A 171 -17.00 -13.90 0.96
N PHE A 172 -16.88 -13.30 -0.22
CA PHE A 172 -17.72 -13.63 -1.38
C PHE A 172 -17.42 -14.99 -2.00
N THR A 173 -16.31 -15.65 -1.72
CA THR A 173 -16.08 -17.04 -2.15
C THR A 173 -17.00 -18.03 -1.40
N TRP A 174 -17.45 -17.67 -0.20
CA TRP A 174 -18.37 -18.46 0.64
C TRP A 174 -19.82 -18.00 0.58
N PHE A 175 -20.06 -16.86 -0.03
CA PHE A 175 -21.34 -16.15 -0.01
C PHE A 175 -22.45 -16.91 -0.72
N GLY A 176 -23.43 -17.38 0.03
CA GLY A 176 -24.57 -18.12 -0.51
C GLY A 176 -25.36 -17.34 -1.55
N ARG A 177 -25.87 -18.04 -2.57
CA ARG A 177 -26.59 -17.37 -3.69
C ARG A 177 -27.96 -16.82 -3.27
N GLN A 178 -28.53 -17.29 -2.16
CA GLN A 178 -29.77 -16.76 -1.55
C GLN A 178 -29.56 -15.46 -0.78
N VAL A 179 -28.32 -15.08 -0.50
CA VAL A 179 -28.05 -13.90 0.32
C VAL A 179 -28.46 -12.63 -0.42
N ASP A 180 -29.40 -11.90 0.15
CA ASP A 180 -29.72 -10.53 -0.27
C ASP A 180 -28.71 -9.56 0.35
N VAL A 181 -27.71 -9.17 -0.44
CA VAL A 181 -26.67 -8.25 0.04
C VAL A 181 -27.22 -6.86 0.35
N ALA A 182 -28.29 -6.43 -0.30
CA ALA A 182 -28.91 -5.14 -0.05
C ALA A 182 -29.48 -5.05 1.37
N SER A 183 -29.97 -6.17 1.91
CA SER A 183 -30.48 -6.24 3.28
C SER A 183 -29.40 -6.08 4.35
N LEU A 184 -28.13 -6.38 4.02
CA LEU A 184 -26.98 -6.21 4.92
C LEU A 184 -26.50 -4.77 5.01
N LYS A 185 -26.87 -3.95 4.03
CA LYS A 185 -26.42 -2.56 3.96
C LYS A 185 -27.11 -1.69 5.00
N ASN A 186 -26.36 -0.88 5.74
CA ASN A 186 -26.85 0.05 6.75
C ASN A 186 -27.57 -0.63 7.95
N LYS A 187 -27.43 -1.94 8.09
CA LYS A 187 -27.98 -2.69 9.22
C LYS A 187 -26.94 -3.69 9.70
N TYR A 188 -26.37 -3.43 10.86
CA TYR A 188 -25.24 -4.20 11.39
C TYR A 188 -25.61 -4.99 12.63
N TYR A 189 -26.65 -4.54 13.35
CA TYR A 189 -27.08 -5.10 14.63
C TYR A 189 -28.58 -5.38 14.61
N ASN A 190 -28.99 -6.44 15.29
CA ASN A 190 -30.40 -6.73 15.51
C ASN A 190 -30.98 -5.76 16.56
N ALA A 191 -32.29 -5.60 16.55
CA ALA A 191 -32.99 -4.72 17.51
C ALA A 191 -32.74 -5.19 18.94
N GLY A 192 -32.40 -4.26 19.85
CA GLY A 192 -32.18 -4.54 21.26
C GLY A 192 -30.76 -4.80 21.68
N SER A 193 -29.85 -4.98 20.74
CA SER A 193 -28.43 -5.15 21.06
C SER A 193 -27.65 -3.83 20.81
N PRO A 194 -27.04 -3.25 21.85
CA PRO A 194 -26.20 -2.05 21.68
C PRO A 194 -24.94 -2.31 20.89
N TYR A 195 -24.50 -3.58 20.77
CA TYR A 195 -23.28 -3.97 20.08
C TYR A 195 -23.46 -5.19 19.17
N GLY A 196 -24.68 -5.67 18.98
CA GLY A 196 -24.94 -6.88 18.22
C GLY A 196 -24.63 -8.18 18.95
N PHE A 197 -24.41 -8.16 20.26
CA PHE A 197 -23.90 -9.30 20.99
C PHE A 197 -24.76 -9.91 22.09
N ALA A 198 -25.54 -9.13 22.76
CA ALA A 198 -26.11 -9.55 24.05
C ALA A 198 -26.95 -10.84 23.97
N ASP A 199 -27.24 -11.26 22.76
CA ASP A 199 -28.09 -12.40 22.45
C ASP A 199 -27.64 -13.11 21.15
N GLY A 200 -26.38 -12.92 20.74
CA GLY A 200 -25.83 -13.51 19.49
C GLY A 200 -26.24 -12.79 18.22
N SER A 201 -26.60 -11.52 18.29
CA SER A 201 -27.36 -10.87 17.24
C SER A 201 -26.64 -9.82 16.42
N LEU A 202 -25.44 -10.13 15.91
CA LEU A 202 -24.97 -9.44 14.69
C LEU A 202 -25.98 -9.71 13.56
N TYR A 203 -26.37 -8.66 12.86
CA TYR A 203 -27.17 -8.80 11.66
C TYR A 203 -26.25 -9.25 10.51
N ASN A 204 -26.26 -10.56 10.26
CA ASN A 204 -25.33 -11.20 9.37
C ASN A 204 -25.99 -12.31 8.56
N TRP A 205 -25.36 -12.73 7.48
CA TRP A 205 -25.79 -13.82 6.62
C TRP A 205 -25.28 -15.19 7.09
N ASN A 206 -24.26 -15.21 7.93
CA ASN A 206 -23.69 -16.40 8.54
C ASN A 206 -23.23 -16.09 9.96
N ASP A 207 -23.71 -16.82 10.95
CA ASP A 207 -23.41 -16.54 12.36
C ASP A 207 -22.14 -17.26 12.84
N ASN A 208 -21.56 -18.09 11.98
CA ASN A 208 -20.54 -19.03 12.37
C ASN A 208 -19.12 -18.65 11.93
N TYR A 209 -18.95 -18.24 10.68
CA TYR A 209 -17.64 -18.09 10.07
C TYR A 209 -17.36 -16.73 9.46
N HIS A 210 -18.39 -16.02 9.02
CA HIS A 210 -18.24 -14.83 8.21
C HIS A 210 -18.97 -13.64 8.82
N ARG A 211 -18.55 -12.45 8.41
CA ARG A 211 -19.10 -11.18 8.86
C ARG A 211 -19.96 -10.55 7.77
N ASN A 212 -20.84 -9.65 8.19
CA ASN A 212 -21.47 -8.72 7.26
C ASN A 212 -20.39 -7.87 6.60
N PRO A 213 -20.20 -7.91 5.27
CA PRO A 213 -19.13 -7.20 4.59
C PRO A 213 -19.25 -5.68 4.71
N TYR A 214 -20.45 -5.12 4.88
CA TYR A 214 -20.63 -3.70 5.17
C TYR A 214 -20.22 -3.35 6.59
N TRP A 215 -20.60 -4.16 7.58
CA TRP A 215 -20.15 -3.99 8.96
C TRP A 215 -18.61 -3.99 9.04
N GLN A 216 -17.97 -4.92 8.34
CA GLN A 216 -16.51 -4.98 8.28
C GLN A 216 -15.90 -3.66 7.76
N GLN A 217 -16.50 -3.06 6.75
CA GLN A 217 -15.96 -1.84 6.14
C GLN A 217 -16.27 -0.56 6.93
N TYR A 218 -17.38 -0.53 7.67
CA TYR A 218 -17.82 0.69 8.35
C TYR A 218 -17.48 0.72 9.84
N GLU A 219 -17.50 -0.44 10.48
CA GLU A 219 -17.27 -0.55 11.93
C GLU A 219 -15.83 -0.95 12.30
N ASN A 220 -15.04 -1.45 11.34
CA ASN A 220 -13.65 -1.83 11.55
C ASN A 220 -12.72 -0.99 10.65
N PRO A 221 -12.58 0.31 10.91
CA PRO A 221 -11.73 1.16 10.08
C PRO A 221 -10.26 0.79 10.19
N ALA A 222 -9.60 0.75 9.04
CA ALA A 222 -8.18 0.50 8.90
C ALA A 222 -7.49 1.68 8.19
N PRO A 223 -7.17 2.78 8.92
CA PRO A 223 -6.45 3.90 8.35
C PRO A 223 -4.97 3.60 8.21
N ASP A 224 -4.38 4.08 7.12
CA ASP A 224 -2.94 4.08 6.92
C ASP A 224 -2.44 5.42 6.39
N SER A 225 -1.19 5.73 6.69
CA SER A 225 -0.51 6.91 6.16
C SER A 225 0.94 6.59 5.85
N ARG A 226 1.41 7.08 4.70
CA ARG A 226 2.83 7.00 4.33
C ARG A 226 3.30 8.32 3.75
N GLU A 227 4.38 8.84 4.34
CA GLU A 227 5.14 9.97 3.83
C GLU A 227 6.47 9.47 3.29
N HIS A 228 6.86 9.91 2.11
CA HIS A 228 8.07 9.47 1.43
C HIS A 228 8.77 10.66 0.79
N ILE A 229 10.05 10.81 1.08
CA ILE A 229 10.92 11.84 0.52
C ILE A 229 12.12 11.17 -0.14
N ILE A 230 12.34 11.49 -1.40
CA ILE A 230 13.56 11.11 -2.14
C ILE A 230 14.23 12.39 -2.59
N GLY A 231 15.51 12.56 -2.28
CA GLY A 231 16.28 13.72 -2.70
C GLY A 231 17.67 13.35 -3.18
N GLN A 232 18.16 14.09 -4.18
CA GLN A 232 19.50 13.92 -4.73
C GLN A 232 20.10 15.27 -5.09
N LEU A 233 21.38 15.45 -4.79
CA LEU A 233 22.22 16.55 -5.25
C LEU A 233 23.44 16.01 -5.97
N THR A 234 23.82 16.66 -7.07
CA THR A 234 24.99 16.29 -7.87
C THR A 234 25.78 17.55 -8.23
N ALA A 235 27.07 17.50 -8.00
CA ALA A 235 28.04 18.50 -8.48
C ALA A 235 28.97 17.86 -9.51
N ASN A 236 29.00 18.42 -10.70
CA ASN A 236 29.94 18.04 -11.76
C ASN A 236 31.01 19.15 -11.87
N TYR A 237 32.27 18.78 -11.73
CA TYR A 237 33.38 19.73 -11.79
C TYR A 237 34.40 19.31 -12.85
N VAL A 238 34.72 20.23 -13.78
CA VAL A 238 35.74 20.06 -14.81
C VAL A 238 37.00 20.72 -14.32
N PHE A 239 37.99 19.93 -13.87
CA PHE A 239 39.28 20.44 -13.40
C PHE A 239 40.08 21.05 -14.54
N ASN A 240 40.15 20.29 -15.68
CA ASN A 240 40.82 20.68 -16.91
C ASN A 240 40.31 19.87 -18.10
N SER A 241 40.94 19.95 -19.27
CA SER A 241 40.49 19.29 -20.49
C SER A 241 40.46 17.75 -20.45
N TRP A 242 41.17 17.13 -19.50
CA TRP A 242 41.27 15.68 -19.41
C TRP A 242 40.74 15.09 -18.09
N LEU A 243 40.51 15.91 -17.10
CA LEU A 243 40.05 15.45 -15.76
C LEU A 243 38.74 16.14 -15.34
N SER A 244 37.79 15.36 -14.97
CA SER A 244 36.52 15.80 -14.39
C SER A 244 36.16 14.94 -13.16
N GLY A 245 35.29 15.48 -12.32
CA GLY A 245 34.82 14.77 -11.13
C GLY A 245 33.32 14.99 -10.93
N ILE A 246 32.68 14.00 -10.31
CA ILE A 246 31.30 14.02 -9.86
C ILE A 246 31.27 13.74 -8.38
N VAL A 247 30.56 14.58 -7.63
CA VAL A 247 30.13 14.26 -6.28
C VAL A 247 28.62 14.22 -6.26
N ARG A 248 28.07 13.15 -5.72
CA ARG A 248 26.63 12.92 -5.62
C ARG A 248 26.26 12.51 -4.21
N THR A 249 25.19 13.09 -3.68
CA THR A 249 24.57 12.63 -2.44
C THR A 249 23.07 12.47 -2.66
N GLY A 250 22.50 11.45 -2.06
CA GLY A 250 21.08 11.19 -2.13
C GLY A 250 20.56 10.58 -0.82
N SER A 251 19.30 10.84 -0.55
CA SER A 251 18.58 10.23 0.56
C SER A 251 17.19 9.79 0.09
N ASP A 252 16.81 8.59 0.51
CA ASP A 252 15.48 8.02 0.40
C ASP A 252 14.96 7.76 1.82
N SER A 253 13.86 8.38 2.19
CA SER A 253 13.32 8.28 3.55
C SER A 253 11.81 8.17 3.52
N TYR A 254 11.25 7.21 4.25
CA TYR A 254 9.81 7.15 4.49
C TYR A 254 9.47 6.95 5.97
N ARG A 255 8.27 7.42 6.30
CA ARG A 255 7.55 7.11 7.54
C ARG A 255 6.18 6.54 7.17
N GLN A 256 5.78 5.48 7.84
CA GLN A 256 4.50 4.81 7.64
C GLN A 256 3.84 4.55 8.98
N THR A 257 2.52 4.78 9.05
CA THR A 257 1.66 4.37 10.15
C THR A 257 0.53 3.52 9.59
N GLN A 258 0.15 2.48 10.30
CA GLN A 258 -0.99 1.63 9.97
C GLN A 258 -1.74 1.30 11.25
N GLU A 259 -3.06 1.36 11.19
CA GLU A 259 -3.93 0.97 12.28
C GLU A 259 -5.03 0.06 11.74
N GLU A 260 -5.48 -0.86 12.57
CA GLU A 260 -6.63 -1.71 12.34
C GLU A 260 -7.46 -1.70 13.61
N HIS A 261 -8.72 -1.29 13.49
CA HIS A 261 -9.65 -1.27 14.58
C HIS A 261 -10.60 -2.46 14.45
N PHE A 262 -10.82 -3.14 15.56
CA PHE A 262 -11.76 -4.26 15.66
C PHE A 262 -12.87 -3.87 16.61
N SER A 263 -14.06 -3.63 16.06
CA SER A 263 -15.23 -3.30 16.86
C SER A 263 -15.67 -4.47 17.71
N ALA A 264 -16.40 -4.14 18.76
CA ALA A 264 -17.21 -5.10 19.48
C ALA A 264 -18.15 -5.79 18.47
N GLY A 265 -18.25 -7.10 18.47
CA GLY A 265 -19.00 -7.83 17.46
C GLY A 265 -18.17 -8.65 16.51
N ASN A 266 -16.88 -8.59 16.68
CA ASN A 266 -15.98 -9.46 15.95
C ASN A 266 -16.27 -10.91 16.35
N ILE A 267 -16.63 -11.75 15.37
CA ILE A 267 -16.83 -13.19 15.57
C ILE A 267 -15.46 -13.84 15.81
N ASP A 268 -14.93 -13.66 16.99
CA ASP A 268 -13.93 -14.57 17.51
C ASP A 268 -14.64 -15.45 18.54
N ARG A 269 -14.93 -16.68 18.17
CA ARG A 269 -15.62 -17.67 19.02
C ARG A 269 -14.92 -17.91 20.34
N ALA A 270 -13.63 -17.62 20.43
CA ALA A 270 -12.85 -17.79 21.64
C ALA A 270 -13.14 -16.73 22.70
N ASN A 271 -13.76 -15.60 22.35
CA ASN A 271 -13.93 -14.44 23.23
C ASN A 271 -15.34 -13.83 23.15
N ALA A 272 -16.34 -14.49 23.71
CA ALA A 272 -17.71 -13.97 23.82
C ALA A 272 -17.84 -12.64 24.62
N SER A 273 -16.77 -12.15 25.21
CA SER A 273 -16.69 -10.88 25.96
C SER A 273 -15.89 -9.80 25.24
N PHE A 274 -15.74 -9.87 23.92
CA PHE A 274 -14.85 -9.02 23.17
C PHE A 274 -15.46 -7.63 22.92
N ASN A 275 -15.03 -6.65 23.69
CA ASN A 275 -15.40 -5.23 23.51
C ASN A 275 -14.70 -4.54 22.34
N GLY A 276 -13.94 -5.29 21.56
CA GLY A 276 -13.10 -4.78 20.48
C GLY A 276 -11.62 -4.87 20.78
N GLY A 277 -10.82 -4.51 19.82
CA GLY A 277 -9.37 -4.50 19.90
C GLY A 277 -8.77 -3.60 18.85
N PHE A 278 -7.46 -3.50 18.81
CA PHE A 278 -6.79 -2.76 17.75
C PHE A 278 -5.32 -3.18 17.60
N THR A 279 -4.82 -2.93 16.42
CA THR A 279 -3.40 -3.05 16.09
C THR A 279 -2.92 -1.71 15.56
N ALA A 280 -1.75 -1.28 15.98
CA ALA A 280 -1.10 -0.12 15.39
C ALA A 280 0.38 -0.39 15.17
N SER A 281 0.90 0.08 14.06
CA SER A 281 2.31 -0.03 13.71
C SER A 281 2.86 1.26 13.12
N ASN A 282 4.13 1.53 13.43
CA ASN A 282 4.89 2.63 12.89
C ASN A 282 6.19 2.08 12.31
N ALA A 283 6.52 2.47 11.11
CA ALA A 283 7.78 2.15 10.47
C ALA A 283 8.43 3.41 9.89
N ARG A 284 9.75 3.46 9.98
CA ARG A 284 10.56 4.44 9.26
C ARG A 284 11.75 3.74 8.65
N ALA A 285 12.13 4.16 7.46
CA ALA A 285 13.38 3.76 6.85
C ALA A 285 14.04 4.98 6.23
N GLN A 286 15.37 4.97 6.26
CA GLN A 286 16.19 5.98 5.62
C GLN A 286 17.40 5.30 4.99
N GLU A 287 17.59 5.51 3.71
CA GLU A 287 18.82 5.20 3.01
C GLU A 287 19.52 6.51 2.64
N THR A 288 20.82 6.59 2.87
CA THR A 288 21.67 7.72 2.47
C THR A 288 22.83 7.18 1.66
N ASN A 289 23.08 7.81 0.54
CA ASN A 289 24.19 7.52 -0.37
C ASN A 289 25.06 8.75 -0.54
N PHE A 290 26.37 8.55 -0.49
CA PHE A 290 27.37 9.54 -0.89
C PHE A 290 28.34 8.90 -1.85
N GLU A 291 28.56 9.51 -3.00
CA GLU A 291 29.38 8.97 -4.08
C GLU A 291 30.32 10.05 -4.62
N GLY A 292 31.56 9.68 -4.86
CA GLY A 292 32.55 10.49 -5.58
C GLY A 292 33.19 9.70 -6.70
N ILE A 293 33.29 10.30 -7.88
CA ILE A 293 33.89 9.68 -9.08
C ILE A 293 34.84 10.70 -9.73
N LEU A 294 36.04 10.27 -10.05
CA LEU A 294 36.97 10.99 -10.92
C LEU A 294 37.05 10.28 -12.29
N THR A 295 36.99 11.05 -13.34
CA THR A 295 37.10 10.58 -14.72
C THR A 295 38.24 11.28 -15.43
N ALA A 296 39.22 10.51 -15.88
CA ALA A 296 40.31 10.98 -16.73
C ALA A 296 40.12 10.49 -18.18
N ARG A 297 40.25 11.40 -19.15
CA ARG A 297 40.16 11.09 -20.58
C ARG A 297 41.37 11.66 -21.31
N LYS A 298 42.01 10.83 -22.13
CA LYS A 298 43.16 11.24 -22.91
C LYS A 298 43.28 10.47 -24.23
N SER A 299 43.49 11.19 -25.33
CA SER A 299 43.83 10.59 -26.61
C SER A 299 45.33 10.67 -26.82
N VAL A 300 45.95 9.56 -27.26
CA VAL A 300 47.38 9.47 -27.60
C VAL A 300 47.51 8.69 -28.89
N GLY A 301 47.85 9.38 -29.98
CA GLY A 301 47.89 8.78 -31.32
C GLY A 301 46.52 8.25 -31.75
N LYS A 302 46.45 6.95 -32.01
CA LYS A 302 45.20 6.26 -32.37
C LYS A 302 44.45 5.69 -31.17
N PHE A 303 44.93 5.91 -29.95
CA PHE A 303 44.31 5.40 -28.74
C PHE A 303 43.53 6.50 -28.02
N ASP A 304 42.27 6.17 -27.63
CA ASP A 304 41.45 6.93 -26.69
C ASP A 304 41.32 6.16 -25.38
N PHE A 305 41.74 6.78 -24.30
CA PHE A 305 41.67 6.22 -22.95
C PHE A 305 40.63 6.95 -22.11
N THR A 306 39.82 6.19 -21.40
CA THR A 306 38.96 6.71 -20.33
C THR A 306 39.18 5.86 -19.06
N VAL A 307 39.55 6.53 -17.98
CA VAL A 307 39.74 5.87 -16.68
C VAL A 307 38.80 6.53 -15.66
N ASN A 308 38.05 5.71 -14.96
CA ASN A 308 37.19 6.13 -13.86
C ASN A 308 37.67 5.49 -12.56
N GLY A 309 37.66 6.26 -11.49
CA GLY A 309 37.88 5.77 -10.12
C GLY A 309 36.90 6.44 -9.18
N GLY A 310 36.29 5.68 -8.31
CA GLY A 310 35.28 6.23 -7.41
C GLY A 310 35.05 5.39 -6.17
N GLY A 311 34.27 5.96 -5.28
CA GLY A 311 33.80 5.29 -4.07
C GLY A 311 32.40 5.73 -3.68
N ASN A 312 31.72 4.85 -2.98
CA ASN A 312 30.36 5.06 -2.49
C ASN A 312 30.28 4.67 -1.02
N ILE A 313 29.51 5.46 -0.26
CA ILE A 313 29.16 5.19 1.14
C ILE A 313 27.65 5.11 1.19
N ARG A 314 27.11 3.92 1.52
CA ARG A 314 25.68 3.71 1.73
C ARG A 314 25.40 3.38 3.17
N ARG A 315 24.40 4.04 3.72
CA ARG A 315 23.86 3.79 5.07
C ARG A 315 22.38 3.53 4.97
N ASN A 316 21.88 2.55 5.69
CA ASN A 316 20.48 2.16 5.70
C ASN A 316 20.04 1.94 7.15
N ASP A 317 19.12 2.77 7.59
CA ASP A 317 18.53 2.73 8.93
C ASP A 317 17.06 2.37 8.80
N ARG A 318 16.63 1.35 9.53
CA ARG A 318 15.23 0.92 9.60
C ARG A 318 14.82 0.78 11.05
N PHE A 319 13.64 1.27 11.34
CA PHE A 319 13.02 1.15 12.65
C PHE A 319 11.55 0.82 12.45
N ALA A 320 11.04 -0.15 13.19
CA ALA A 320 9.61 -0.46 13.24
C ALA A 320 9.22 -0.80 14.67
N ASN A 321 8.07 -0.28 15.08
CA ASN A 321 7.42 -0.69 16.32
C ASN A 321 5.94 -0.87 16.09
N GLY A 322 5.32 -1.71 16.92
CA GLY A 322 3.90 -1.96 16.86
C GLY A 322 3.37 -2.44 18.19
N TYR A 323 2.07 -2.36 18.33
CA TYR A 323 1.36 -2.92 19.46
C TYR A 323 -0.01 -3.43 19.02
N SER A 324 -0.51 -4.44 19.73
CA SER A 324 -1.80 -5.05 19.47
C SER A 324 -2.47 -5.44 20.78
N THR A 325 -3.74 -5.20 20.89
CA THR A 325 -4.58 -5.73 21.98
C THR A 325 -5.86 -6.34 21.41
N SER A 326 -6.22 -7.51 21.92
CA SER A 326 -7.45 -8.22 21.58
C SER A 326 -8.62 -7.85 22.50
N GLY A 327 -8.44 -6.93 23.45
CA GLY A 327 -9.49 -6.52 24.35
C GLY A 327 -9.34 -5.07 24.81
N ILE A 328 -10.41 -4.28 24.69
CA ILE A 328 -10.49 -2.91 25.19
C ILE A 328 -11.57 -2.79 26.27
N LEU A 329 -11.42 -1.84 27.20
CA LEU A 329 -12.35 -1.64 28.31
C LEU A 329 -13.65 -0.98 27.85
N VAL A 330 -13.53 0.06 27.04
CA VAL A 330 -14.64 0.84 26.51
C VAL A 330 -14.65 0.69 24.98
N ALA A 331 -15.74 0.15 24.44
CA ALA A 331 -15.90 -0.04 23.01
C ALA A 331 -15.79 1.28 22.24
N GLY A 332 -15.15 1.24 21.06
CA GLY A 332 -14.97 2.40 20.18
C GLY A 332 -13.84 3.35 20.57
N ILE A 333 -13.11 3.10 21.66
CA ILE A 333 -11.93 3.89 22.06
C ILE A 333 -10.67 3.06 21.80
N TYR A 334 -10.00 3.32 20.68
CA TYR A 334 -8.85 2.56 20.21
C TYR A 334 -7.52 3.24 20.60
N ASN A 335 -7.11 3.05 21.86
CA ASN A 335 -5.83 3.51 22.36
C ASN A 335 -5.29 2.61 23.48
N LEU A 336 -3.99 2.70 23.76
CA LEU A 336 -3.31 1.85 24.74
C LEU A 336 -3.84 2.02 26.16
N SER A 337 -4.28 3.23 26.55
CA SER A 337 -4.82 3.47 27.90
C SER A 337 -6.19 2.81 28.14
N ASN A 338 -6.85 2.39 27.05
CA ASN A 338 -8.12 1.66 27.07
C ASN A 338 -7.95 0.13 26.91
N ALA A 339 -6.72 -0.37 26.91
CA ALA A 339 -6.48 -1.80 26.81
C ALA A 339 -6.97 -2.53 28.06
N GLY A 340 -7.91 -3.44 27.90
CA GLY A 340 -8.43 -4.34 28.96
C GLY A 340 -7.62 -5.63 29.08
N ILE A 341 -6.92 -5.99 28.00
CA ILE A 341 -5.98 -7.12 27.94
C ILE A 341 -4.60 -6.52 27.66
N ALA A 342 -3.58 -7.04 28.34
CA ALA A 342 -2.21 -6.57 28.20
C ALA A 342 -1.77 -6.58 26.72
N PRO A 343 -1.36 -5.44 26.15
CA PRO A 343 -0.94 -5.37 24.77
C PRO A 343 0.34 -6.18 24.50
N THR A 344 0.43 -6.76 23.33
CA THR A 344 1.70 -7.26 22.79
C THR A 344 2.43 -6.14 22.08
N PHE A 345 3.76 -6.14 22.20
CA PHE A 345 4.62 -5.13 21.59
C PHE A 345 5.63 -5.78 20.66
N THR A 346 5.87 -5.13 19.54
CA THR A 346 6.98 -5.45 18.63
C THR A 346 7.89 -4.25 18.50
N ASN A 347 9.18 -4.49 18.43
CA ASN A 347 10.17 -3.46 18.18
C ASN A 347 11.35 -4.04 17.41
N SER A 348 11.76 -3.40 16.34
CA SER A 348 12.92 -3.79 15.56
C SER A 348 13.70 -2.57 15.11
N GLU A 349 15.01 -2.66 15.17
CA GLU A 349 15.94 -1.67 14.66
C GLU A 349 17.03 -2.39 13.87
N THR A 350 17.29 -1.93 12.66
CA THR A 350 18.33 -2.47 11.80
C THR A 350 19.12 -1.32 11.20
N ARG A 351 20.44 -1.38 11.35
CA ARG A 351 21.37 -0.41 10.73
C ARG A 351 22.37 -1.20 9.91
N THR A 352 22.49 -0.87 8.64
CA THR A 352 23.45 -1.49 7.73
C THR A 352 24.27 -0.45 6.99
N ALA A 353 25.48 -0.80 6.66
CA ALA A 353 26.41 0.06 5.96
C ALA A 353 27.17 -0.73 4.90
N VAL A 354 27.36 -0.12 3.74
CA VAL A 354 28.24 -0.62 2.70
C VAL A 354 29.15 0.51 2.25
N ASN A 355 30.45 0.29 2.29
CA ASN A 355 31.45 1.18 1.68
C ASN A 355 31.97 0.47 0.43
N SER A 356 32.14 1.20 -0.65
CA SER A 356 32.54 0.63 -1.94
C SER A 356 33.67 1.45 -2.55
N MET A 357 34.62 0.76 -3.16
CA MET A 357 35.57 1.35 -4.10
C MET A 357 35.50 0.64 -5.41
N TYR A 358 35.55 1.38 -6.50
CA TYR A 358 35.44 0.81 -7.85
C TYR A 358 36.23 1.63 -8.87
N GLY A 359 36.56 0.99 -9.97
CA GLY A 359 37.21 1.66 -11.11
C GLY A 359 36.96 0.95 -12.41
N SER A 360 37.11 1.68 -13.48
CA SER A 360 37.11 1.15 -14.84
C SER A 360 38.17 1.82 -15.69
N ALA A 361 38.70 1.06 -16.65
CA ALA A 361 39.61 1.57 -17.66
C ALA A 361 39.11 1.09 -19.02
N VAL A 362 38.92 2.02 -19.93
CA VAL A 362 38.51 1.78 -21.31
C VAL A 362 39.62 2.28 -22.23
N ALA A 363 40.08 1.43 -23.14
CA ALA A 363 41.00 1.77 -24.20
C ALA A 363 40.38 1.47 -25.57
N THR A 364 40.27 2.46 -26.44
CA THR A 364 39.76 2.32 -27.80
C THR A 364 40.86 2.61 -28.78
N TYR A 365 41.15 1.67 -29.71
CA TYR A 365 42.13 1.82 -30.76
C TYR A 365 41.44 2.11 -32.10
N ASP A 366 41.82 3.20 -32.72
CA ASP A 366 41.40 3.65 -34.08
C ASP A 366 39.87 3.64 -34.27
N ARG A 367 39.11 3.85 -33.18
CA ARG A 367 37.61 3.74 -33.10
C ARG A 367 37.05 2.38 -33.50
N PHE A 368 37.89 1.35 -33.57
CA PHE A 368 37.52 0.00 -34.04
C PHE A 368 37.58 -1.04 -32.93
N TRP A 369 38.67 -1.11 -32.16
CA TRP A 369 38.83 -2.05 -31.07
C TRP A 369 38.65 -1.32 -29.74
N THR A 370 37.75 -1.83 -28.88
CA THR A 370 37.56 -1.32 -27.53
C THR A 370 37.73 -2.44 -26.50
N VAL A 371 38.59 -2.21 -25.53
CA VAL A 371 38.80 -3.08 -24.37
C VAL A 371 38.37 -2.30 -23.13
N GLU A 372 37.54 -2.92 -22.29
CA GLU A 372 37.08 -2.40 -21.00
C GLU A 372 37.46 -3.36 -19.87
N LEU A 373 38.02 -2.83 -18.80
CA LEU A 373 38.32 -3.52 -17.56
C LEU A 373 37.56 -2.80 -16.42
N THR A 374 36.90 -3.55 -15.59
CA THR A 374 36.19 -3.04 -14.42
C THR A 374 36.56 -3.82 -13.17
N GLY A 375 36.61 -3.16 -12.02
CA GLY A 375 36.83 -3.78 -10.73
C GLY A 375 36.06 -3.04 -9.66
N ARG A 376 35.55 -3.79 -8.69
CA ARG A 376 34.84 -3.28 -7.53
C ARG A 376 35.12 -4.11 -6.31
N ASN A 377 35.21 -3.44 -5.16
CA ASN A 377 35.26 -4.08 -3.85
C ASN A 377 34.27 -3.39 -2.91
N ASP A 378 33.49 -4.18 -2.21
CA ASP A 378 32.47 -3.73 -1.27
C ASP A 378 32.79 -4.27 0.13
N TRP A 379 32.65 -3.39 1.15
CA TRP A 379 32.75 -3.73 2.57
C TRP A 379 31.38 -3.57 3.20
N SER A 380 30.78 -4.71 3.59
CA SER A 380 29.44 -4.73 4.17
C SER A 380 29.49 -4.94 5.68
N SER A 381 28.73 -4.15 6.43
CA SER A 381 28.55 -4.34 7.88
C SER A 381 27.74 -5.58 8.25
N THR A 382 27.12 -6.25 7.30
CA THR A 382 26.33 -7.47 7.51
C THR A 382 27.16 -8.75 7.43
N LEU A 383 28.41 -8.64 7.03
CA LEU A 383 29.36 -9.74 6.95
C LEU A 383 30.27 -9.77 8.17
N PRO A 384 30.79 -10.95 8.57
CA PRO A 384 31.84 -11.05 9.60
C PRO A 384 33.05 -10.19 9.25
N LYS A 385 33.71 -9.63 10.28
CA LYS A 385 34.84 -8.70 10.06
C LYS A 385 35.96 -9.29 9.22
N GLU A 386 36.21 -10.59 9.39
CA GLU A 386 37.25 -11.32 8.64
C GLU A 386 36.94 -11.46 7.14
N ASN A 387 35.63 -11.39 6.77
CA ASN A 387 35.14 -11.55 5.42
C ASN A 387 34.22 -10.40 5.01
N ALA A 388 34.46 -9.19 5.54
CA ALA A 388 33.56 -8.05 5.31
C ALA A 388 33.68 -7.48 3.89
N SER A 389 34.68 -7.89 3.09
CA SER A 389 34.89 -7.44 1.70
C SER A 389 34.63 -8.55 0.68
N TYR A 390 34.04 -8.21 -0.45
CA TYR A 390 33.79 -9.08 -1.60
C TYR A 390 33.80 -8.30 -2.91
#